data_417cd543dbb9fd310206385c911aef50
#
_entry.id   417cd543dbb9fd310206385c911aef50
#
_cell.length_a   1.000
_cell.length_b   1.000
_cell.length_c   1.000
_cell.angle_alpha   90.00
_cell.angle_beta   90.00
_cell.angle_gamma   90.00
#
_symmetry.space_group_name_H-M   'P 1'
#
loop_
_entity.id
_entity.type
_entity.pdbx_description
1 polymer ?
#
loop_
_entity_poly.entity_id
_entity_poly.type
_entity_poly.pdbx_seq_one_letter_code
_entity_poly.pdbx_strand_id
1 'polypeptide(L)'
;TGNVRQLGDCFPCMDELRPFFPRISELRSHGTTSVLCRISPNDYSWIYMPSPSHRSHRIICTGNFSRNNNNGDITTATIEFSEQMTEGEISRQLELIPFSPVYLAHHWEEYTYPVQDVSSRTLIRELKECLEPKGIYLLGRFAEWEYYNMDAAMGAALDLDKRLAAEQMTRG
;
A
#
# COMPACT_ATOMS: atom_id res chain seq x y z
N THR A 1 5.68 5.14 9.20
CA THR A 1 4.23 5.33 9.26
C THR A 1 3.58 4.01 9.67
N GLY A 2 3.12 3.92 10.90
CA GLY A 2 2.47 2.73 11.43
C GLY A 2 1.06 2.53 10.84
N ASN A 3 0.55 1.32 10.95
CA ASN A 3 -0.84 1.03 10.62
C ASN A 3 -1.73 1.48 11.79
N VAL A 4 -2.76 2.30 11.52
CA VAL A 4 -3.70 2.79 12.55
C VAL A 4 -4.38 1.66 13.33
N ARG A 5 -4.50 0.46 12.75
CA ARG A 5 -5.00 -0.74 13.44
C ARG A 5 -4.13 -1.16 14.63
N GLN A 6 -2.85 -0.81 14.63
CA GLN A 6 -1.89 -1.09 15.71
C GLN A 6 -1.83 0.03 16.76
N LEU A 7 -2.68 1.04 16.64
CA LEU A 7 -2.65 2.21 17.52
C LEU A 7 -2.84 1.83 19.00
N GLY A 8 -3.69 0.85 19.30
CA GLY A 8 -3.90 0.33 20.65
C GLY A 8 -2.64 -0.33 21.25
N ASP A 9 -1.85 -1.02 20.42
CA ASP A 9 -0.61 -1.65 20.84
C ASP A 9 0.50 -0.61 21.09
N CYS A 10 0.50 0.47 20.29
CA CYS A 10 1.44 1.57 20.45
C CYS A 10 1.17 2.42 21.70
N PHE A 11 -0.11 2.54 22.10
CA PHE A 11 -0.55 3.39 23.21
C PHE A 11 -1.50 2.63 24.18
N PRO A 12 -1.03 1.55 24.84
CA PRO A 12 -1.90 0.68 25.63
C PRO A 12 -2.53 1.34 26.85
N CYS A 13 -1.93 2.43 27.35
CA CYS A 13 -2.39 3.17 28.53
C CYS A 13 -3.22 4.42 28.19
N MET A 14 -3.57 4.64 26.92
CA MET A 14 -4.35 5.80 26.50
C MET A 14 -5.84 5.46 26.45
N ASP A 15 -6.53 5.68 27.58
CA ASP A 15 -7.96 5.33 27.72
C ASP A 15 -8.86 6.07 26.73
N GLU A 16 -8.49 7.25 26.28
CA GLU A 16 -9.21 8.05 25.29
C GLU A 16 -9.29 7.36 23.91
N LEU A 17 -8.42 6.40 23.62
CA LEU A 17 -8.46 5.65 22.37
C LEU A 17 -9.47 4.48 22.41
N ARG A 18 -9.87 4.02 23.58
CA ARG A 18 -10.77 2.86 23.73
C ARG A 18 -12.07 2.96 22.93
N PRO A 19 -12.75 4.14 22.85
CA PRO A 19 -13.98 4.27 22.06
C PRO A 19 -13.77 4.08 20.55
N PHE A 20 -12.54 4.23 20.06
CA PHE A 20 -12.23 4.10 18.64
C PHE A 20 -11.91 2.66 18.22
N PHE A 21 -11.47 1.78 19.13
CA PHE A 21 -11.01 0.43 18.79
C PHE A 21 -12.03 -0.43 18.03
N PRO A 22 -13.33 -0.43 18.37
CA PRO A 22 -14.31 -1.19 17.59
C PRO A 22 -14.35 -0.71 16.13
N ARG A 23 -14.35 0.60 15.89
CA ARG A 23 -14.39 1.19 14.55
C ARG A 23 -13.06 0.98 13.79
N ILE A 24 -11.94 1.01 14.50
CA ILE A 24 -10.60 0.71 13.92
C ILE A 24 -10.56 -0.76 13.46
N SER A 25 -11.14 -1.69 14.21
CA SER A 25 -11.18 -3.11 13.82
C SER A 25 -12.04 -3.38 12.58
N GLU A 26 -13.02 -2.52 12.28
CA GLU A 26 -13.87 -2.59 11.09
C GLU A 26 -13.23 -2.02 9.82
N LEU A 27 -12.10 -1.32 9.93
CA LEU A 27 -11.37 -0.80 8.78
C LEU A 27 -10.96 -1.93 7.83
N ARG A 28 -11.26 -1.80 6.55
CA ARG A 28 -10.98 -2.81 5.52
C ARG A 28 -9.81 -2.40 4.64
N SER A 29 -9.02 -3.37 4.25
CA SER A 29 -7.92 -3.20 3.30
C SER A 29 -7.94 -4.31 2.26
N HIS A 30 -7.35 -4.07 1.11
CA HIS A 30 -7.01 -5.10 0.14
C HIS A 30 -5.55 -5.50 0.34
N GLY A 31 -5.31 -6.81 0.29
CA GLY A 31 -3.96 -7.36 0.17
C GLY A 31 -3.57 -7.56 -1.29
N THR A 32 -2.32 -7.93 -1.51
CA THR A 32 -1.79 -8.20 -2.85
C THR A 32 -0.78 -9.35 -2.79
N THR A 33 -0.96 -10.35 -3.66
CA THR A 33 0.09 -11.30 -3.98
C THR A 33 0.92 -10.71 -5.12
N SER A 34 2.18 -10.40 -4.83
CA SER A 34 3.18 -9.92 -5.80
C SER A 34 4.06 -11.08 -6.23
N VAL A 35 4.06 -11.39 -7.52
CA VAL A 35 4.82 -12.50 -8.11
C VAL A 35 5.95 -11.95 -8.98
N LEU A 36 7.19 -12.17 -8.56
CA LEU A 36 8.36 -11.85 -9.36
C LEU A 36 8.56 -12.90 -10.43
N CYS A 37 8.68 -12.46 -11.68
CA CYS A 37 8.86 -13.31 -12.85
C CYS A 37 10.01 -12.82 -13.73
N ARG A 38 10.62 -13.75 -14.48
CA ARG A 38 11.26 -13.41 -15.75
C ARG A 38 10.21 -13.37 -16.83
N ILE A 39 10.29 -12.40 -17.74
CA ILE A 39 9.36 -12.25 -18.87
C ILE A 39 10.14 -12.06 -20.16
N SER A 40 9.48 -12.28 -21.30
CA SER A 40 10.02 -11.90 -22.61
C SER A 40 10.26 -10.40 -22.66
N PRO A 41 11.34 -9.93 -23.33
CA PRO A 41 11.63 -8.51 -23.50
C PRO A 41 10.45 -7.76 -24.13
N ASN A 42 10.19 -6.56 -23.64
CA ASN A 42 9.15 -5.65 -24.11
C ASN A 42 9.48 -4.21 -23.71
N ASP A 43 8.77 -3.23 -24.29
CA ASP A 43 9.02 -1.80 -24.06
C ASP A 43 8.07 -1.18 -23.03
N TYR A 44 7.20 -1.97 -22.39
CA TYR A 44 6.26 -1.46 -21.39
C TYR A 44 6.91 -1.31 -20.03
N SER A 45 6.54 -0.27 -19.30
CA SER A 45 6.87 -0.13 -17.88
C SER A 45 5.75 -0.65 -16.99
N TRP A 46 4.49 -0.56 -17.46
CA TRP A 46 3.30 -0.87 -16.68
C TRP A 46 2.14 -1.29 -17.58
N ILE A 47 1.46 -2.37 -17.24
CA ILE A 47 0.34 -2.91 -18.01
C ILE A 47 -0.82 -3.22 -17.05
N TYR A 48 -1.98 -2.63 -17.29
CA TYR A 48 -3.22 -3.03 -16.64
C TYR A 48 -3.84 -4.22 -17.39
N MET A 49 -4.40 -5.16 -16.62
CA MET A 49 -4.89 -6.44 -17.11
C MET A 49 -6.39 -6.59 -16.82
N PRO A 50 -7.30 -5.90 -17.55
CA PRO A 50 -8.73 -5.93 -17.24
C PRO A 50 -9.47 -7.18 -17.74
N SER A 51 -8.75 -8.16 -18.32
CA SER A 51 -9.38 -9.35 -18.91
C SER A 51 -9.89 -10.31 -17.83
N PRO A 52 -11.09 -10.91 -17.99
CA PRO A 52 -11.59 -11.94 -17.10
C PRO A 52 -10.94 -13.31 -17.31
N SER A 53 -10.05 -13.46 -18.29
CA SER A 53 -9.37 -14.74 -18.59
C SER A 53 -8.32 -15.13 -17.55
N HIS A 54 -7.87 -14.18 -16.73
CA HIS A 54 -6.88 -14.37 -15.66
C HIS A 54 -7.24 -13.50 -14.45
N ARG A 55 -6.71 -13.85 -13.27
CA ARG A 55 -6.97 -13.18 -11.99
C ARG A 55 -6.02 -12.00 -11.73
N SER A 56 -4.96 -11.85 -12.52
CA SER A 56 -4.02 -10.75 -12.36
C SER A 56 -4.64 -9.44 -12.84
N HIS A 57 -4.37 -8.36 -12.11
CA HIS A 57 -4.89 -7.03 -12.47
C HIS A 57 -3.83 -6.14 -13.12
N ARG A 58 -2.54 -6.46 -12.98
CA ARG A 58 -1.46 -5.69 -13.61
C ARG A 58 -0.14 -6.46 -13.69
N ILE A 59 0.70 -6.03 -14.64
CA ILE A 59 2.10 -6.38 -14.78
C ILE A 59 2.93 -5.10 -14.61
N ILE A 60 3.90 -5.12 -13.72
CA ILE A 60 4.88 -4.05 -13.53
C ILE A 60 6.20 -4.55 -14.11
N CYS A 61 6.61 -4.02 -15.25
CA CYS A 61 7.86 -4.42 -15.92
C CYS A 61 9.05 -3.75 -15.24
N THR A 62 9.35 -4.19 -14.00
CA THR A 62 10.36 -3.60 -13.12
C THR A 62 11.75 -3.57 -13.74
N GLY A 63 12.06 -4.53 -14.61
CA GLY A 63 13.28 -4.55 -15.39
C GLY A 63 13.46 -3.32 -16.29
N ASN A 64 12.36 -2.75 -16.79
CA ASN A 64 12.38 -1.63 -17.71
C ASN A 64 12.49 -0.25 -17.02
N PHE A 65 12.44 -0.19 -15.67
CA PHE A 65 12.56 1.08 -14.94
C PHE A 65 13.98 1.65 -14.94
N SER A 66 14.99 0.80 -15.10
CA SER A 66 16.38 1.23 -15.20
C SER A 66 17.17 0.24 -16.06
N ARG A 67 18.13 0.76 -16.83
CA ARG A 67 19.06 -0.08 -17.60
C ARG A 67 19.86 -1.06 -16.71
N ASN A 68 20.04 -0.71 -15.44
CA ASN A 68 20.77 -1.53 -14.48
C ASN A 68 19.91 -2.65 -13.87
N ASN A 69 18.59 -2.64 -14.10
CA ASN A 69 17.67 -3.66 -13.55
C ASN A 69 17.66 -4.94 -14.41
N ASN A 70 18.12 -4.86 -15.67
CA ASN A 70 18.19 -6.00 -16.57
C ASN A 70 19.63 -6.47 -16.72
N ASN A 71 19.82 -7.79 -16.80
CA ASN A 71 21.12 -8.40 -17.05
C ASN A 71 21.06 -9.13 -18.40
N GLY A 72 21.48 -8.43 -19.46
CA GLY A 72 21.43 -8.91 -20.84
C GLY A 72 19.99 -9.05 -21.36
N ASP A 73 19.66 -10.22 -21.88
CA ASP A 73 18.31 -10.52 -22.46
C ASP A 73 17.26 -10.91 -21.41
N ILE A 74 17.58 -10.81 -20.12
CA ILE A 74 16.65 -11.16 -19.05
C ILE A 74 15.94 -9.91 -18.57
N THR A 75 14.63 -9.87 -18.81
CA THR A 75 13.74 -8.83 -18.29
C THR A 75 12.92 -9.38 -17.12
N THR A 76 12.78 -8.62 -16.04
CA THR A 76 11.98 -8.98 -14.88
C THR A 76 10.70 -8.16 -14.81
N ALA A 77 9.66 -8.77 -14.24
CA ALA A 77 8.40 -8.11 -13.94
C ALA A 77 7.83 -8.60 -12.61
N THR A 78 7.00 -7.77 -12.00
CA THR A 78 6.12 -8.15 -10.91
C THR A 78 4.69 -8.24 -11.43
N ILE A 79 4.06 -9.40 -11.26
CA ILE A 79 2.65 -9.64 -11.61
C ILE A 79 1.86 -9.63 -10.32
N GLU A 80 0.76 -8.87 -10.27
CA GLU A 80 -0.01 -8.68 -9.04
C GLU A 80 -1.42 -9.24 -9.14
N PHE A 81 -1.82 -9.88 -8.03
CA PHE A 81 -3.14 -10.45 -7.81
C PHE A 81 -3.74 -9.86 -6.52
N SER A 82 -5.05 -9.55 -6.52
CA SER A 82 -5.73 -8.93 -5.38
C SER A 82 -6.14 -9.91 -4.27
N GLU A 83 -5.60 -11.12 -4.27
CA GLU A 83 -5.93 -12.18 -3.33
C GLU A 83 -4.69 -12.98 -2.95
N GLN A 84 -4.76 -13.66 -1.82
CA GLN A 84 -3.69 -14.58 -1.40
C GLN A 84 -3.73 -15.83 -2.29
N MET A 85 -2.59 -16.21 -2.85
CA MET A 85 -2.47 -17.32 -3.78
C MET A 85 -1.38 -18.29 -3.37
N THR A 86 -1.63 -19.57 -3.62
CA THR A 86 -0.62 -20.62 -3.53
C THR A 86 0.26 -20.65 -4.79
N GLU A 87 1.47 -21.18 -4.69
CA GLU A 87 2.37 -21.33 -5.85
C GLU A 87 1.74 -22.11 -7.01
N GLY A 88 0.95 -23.17 -6.70
CA GLY A 88 0.25 -23.95 -7.72
C GLY A 88 -0.85 -23.15 -8.44
N GLU A 89 -1.54 -22.22 -7.76
CA GLU A 89 -2.50 -21.32 -8.40
C GLU A 89 -1.79 -20.27 -9.23
N ILE A 90 -0.70 -19.71 -8.71
CA ILE A 90 0.16 -18.74 -9.44
C ILE A 90 0.62 -19.38 -10.75
N SER A 91 1.19 -20.57 -10.71
CA SER A 91 1.71 -21.28 -11.90
C SER A 91 0.63 -21.42 -12.98
N ARG A 92 -0.58 -21.85 -12.60
CA ARG A 92 -1.71 -21.94 -13.56
C ARG A 92 -2.12 -20.59 -14.14
N GLN A 93 -2.06 -19.50 -13.36
CA GLN A 93 -2.40 -18.18 -13.83
C GLN A 93 -1.33 -17.60 -14.76
N LEU A 94 -0.04 -17.86 -14.50
CA LEU A 94 1.05 -17.42 -15.34
C LEU A 94 0.98 -17.96 -16.78
N GLU A 95 0.40 -19.15 -16.99
CA GLU A 95 0.17 -19.72 -18.33
C GLU A 95 -0.81 -18.89 -19.17
N LEU A 96 -1.68 -18.10 -18.52
CA LEU A 96 -2.71 -17.27 -19.16
C LEU A 96 -2.25 -15.83 -19.41
N ILE A 97 -1.05 -15.48 -18.93
CA ILE A 97 -0.53 -14.10 -18.93
C ILE A 97 0.47 -13.91 -20.09
N PRO A 98 0.42 -12.76 -20.81
CA PRO A 98 1.35 -12.51 -21.91
C PRO A 98 2.81 -12.41 -21.45
N PHE A 99 3.72 -12.43 -22.41
CA PHE A 99 5.19 -12.33 -22.23
C PHE A 99 5.83 -13.57 -21.61
N SER A 100 5.15 -14.72 -21.62
CA SER A 100 5.68 -16.02 -21.17
C SER A 100 6.37 -15.94 -19.80
N PRO A 101 5.67 -15.51 -18.76
CA PRO A 101 6.27 -15.32 -17.45
C PRO A 101 6.76 -16.63 -16.85
N VAL A 102 7.99 -16.60 -16.33
CA VAL A 102 8.60 -17.71 -15.60
C VAL A 102 8.69 -17.30 -14.13
N TYR A 103 8.03 -18.03 -13.26
CA TYR A 103 8.00 -17.82 -11.81
C TYR A 103 9.41 -17.81 -11.20
N LEU A 104 9.67 -16.89 -10.29
CA LEU A 104 10.88 -16.80 -9.49
C LEU A 104 10.59 -16.83 -7.99
N ALA A 105 9.67 -15.97 -7.53
CA ALA A 105 9.27 -15.87 -6.13
C ALA A 105 7.91 -15.17 -6.01
N HIS A 106 7.26 -15.29 -4.88
CA HIS A 106 6.07 -14.50 -4.57
C HIS A 106 6.04 -14.08 -3.09
N HIS A 107 5.29 -13.03 -2.81
CA HIS A 107 5.00 -12.57 -1.47
C HIS A 107 3.54 -12.12 -1.38
N TRP A 108 2.89 -12.44 -0.28
CA TRP A 108 1.58 -11.91 0.08
C TRP A 108 1.75 -10.77 1.09
N GLU A 109 1.19 -9.61 0.77
CA GLU A 109 1.08 -8.49 1.67
C GLU A 109 -0.42 -8.24 1.97
N GLU A 110 -0.81 -8.41 3.23
CA GLU A 110 -2.21 -8.26 3.67
C GLU A 110 -2.69 -6.80 3.58
N TYR A 111 -1.79 -5.85 3.84
CA TYR A 111 -2.10 -4.42 3.91
C TYR A 111 -1.44 -3.65 2.77
N THR A 112 -2.03 -3.70 1.57
CA THR A 112 -1.51 -2.96 0.42
C THR A 112 -2.31 -1.67 0.15
N TYR A 113 -3.63 -1.76 0.23
CA TYR A 113 -4.52 -0.64 -0.10
C TYR A 113 -5.64 -0.51 0.93
N PRO A 114 -5.78 0.66 1.61
CA PRO A 114 -6.94 0.93 2.47
C PRO A 114 -8.21 1.06 1.62
N VAL A 115 -9.31 0.47 2.09
CA VAL A 115 -10.63 0.70 1.51
C VAL A 115 -11.21 1.93 2.17
N GLN A 116 -11.44 2.97 1.36
CA GLN A 116 -11.95 4.25 1.83
C GLN A 116 -13.47 4.31 1.67
N ASP A 117 -14.14 4.73 2.73
CA ASP A 117 -15.55 5.07 2.75
C ASP A 117 -15.80 6.27 3.69
N VAL A 118 -17.04 6.72 3.78
CA VAL A 118 -17.42 7.86 4.63
C VAL A 118 -17.13 7.58 6.10
N SER A 119 -17.31 6.33 6.55
CA SER A 119 -17.12 5.95 7.96
C SER A 119 -15.64 5.95 8.34
N SER A 120 -14.77 5.43 7.48
CA SER A 120 -13.31 5.44 7.69
C SER A 120 -12.75 6.86 7.71
N ARG A 121 -13.20 7.73 6.81
CA ARG A 121 -12.77 9.14 6.79
C ARG A 121 -13.19 9.89 8.06
N THR A 122 -14.42 9.64 8.53
CA THR A 122 -14.92 10.24 9.78
C THR A 122 -14.11 9.75 10.98
N LEU A 123 -13.84 8.45 11.05
CA LEU A 123 -13.02 7.85 12.10
C LEU A 123 -11.61 8.48 12.16
N ILE A 124 -10.94 8.58 11.02
CA ILE A 124 -9.58 9.15 10.98
C ILE A 124 -9.55 10.62 11.38
N ARG A 125 -10.55 11.39 10.97
CA ARG A 125 -10.66 12.80 11.40
C ARG A 125 -10.81 12.89 12.92
N GLU A 126 -11.71 12.14 13.52
CA GLU A 126 -11.93 12.13 14.97
C GLU A 126 -10.70 11.64 15.74
N LEU A 127 -9.97 10.65 15.20
CA LEU A 127 -8.69 10.21 15.76
C LEU A 127 -7.64 11.32 15.73
N LYS A 128 -7.52 12.07 14.63
CA LYS A 128 -6.62 13.23 14.56
C LYS A 128 -6.98 14.28 15.60
N GLU A 129 -8.26 14.61 15.72
CA GLU A 129 -8.76 15.58 16.72
C GLU A 129 -8.45 15.14 18.17
N CYS A 130 -8.46 13.83 18.45
CA CYS A 130 -8.12 13.27 19.75
C CYS A 130 -6.60 13.25 20.02
N LEU A 131 -5.79 12.95 19.01
CA LEU A 131 -4.36 12.65 19.13
C LEU A 131 -3.46 13.90 19.00
N GLU A 132 -3.79 14.82 18.08
CA GLU A 132 -2.97 16.00 17.79
C GLU A 132 -2.74 16.92 18.99
N PRO A 133 -3.72 17.17 19.89
CA PRO A 133 -3.48 17.94 21.11
C PRO A 133 -2.45 17.31 22.06
N LYS A 134 -2.18 16.00 21.89
CA LYS A 134 -1.22 15.22 22.67
C LYS A 134 0.15 15.11 21.98
N GLY A 135 0.33 15.77 20.83
CA GLY A 135 1.55 15.72 20.04
C GLY A 135 1.72 14.42 19.22
N ILE A 136 0.63 13.68 19.00
CA ILE A 136 0.65 12.43 18.21
C ILE A 136 -0.02 12.72 16.87
N TYR A 137 0.71 12.51 15.79
CA TYR A 137 0.27 12.81 14.44
C TYR A 137 0.17 11.54 13.60
N LEU A 138 -0.98 11.34 12.95
CA LEU A 138 -1.16 10.28 11.96
C LEU A 138 -0.58 10.79 10.62
N LEU A 139 0.33 10.02 10.02
CA LEU A 139 0.96 10.36 8.76
C LEU A 139 1.20 9.11 7.91
N GLY A 140 0.80 9.17 6.64
CA GLY A 140 1.04 8.13 5.65
C GLY A 140 -0.15 7.20 5.42
N ARG A 141 -0.05 6.37 4.38
CA ARG A 141 -1.15 5.59 3.78
C ARG A 141 -2.02 4.85 4.79
N PHE A 142 -1.45 4.10 5.71
CA PHE A 142 -2.19 3.27 6.68
C PHE A 142 -2.43 3.94 8.03
N ALA A 143 -1.73 5.03 8.34
CA ALA A 143 -2.02 5.84 9.52
C ALA A 143 -3.22 6.77 9.26
N GLU A 144 -3.27 7.39 8.09
CA GLU A 144 -4.35 8.29 7.66
C GLU A 144 -5.47 7.58 6.91
N TRP A 145 -5.32 6.28 6.66
CA TRP A 145 -6.25 5.44 5.89
C TRP A 145 -6.59 6.04 4.52
N GLU A 146 -5.55 6.62 3.85
CA GLU A 146 -5.64 7.31 2.57
C GLU A 146 -4.89 6.57 1.46
N TYR A 147 -5.42 6.63 0.24
CA TYR A 147 -4.76 6.05 -0.93
C TYR A 147 -3.63 6.97 -1.40
N TYR A 148 -2.51 6.94 -0.69
CA TYR A 148 -1.33 7.71 -1.06
C TYR A 148 -0.40 6.94 -1.98
N ASN A 149 0.00 7.56 -3.10
CA ASN A 149 1.24 7.25 -3.79
C ASN A 149 2.41 7.90 -3.04
N MET A 150 3.65 7.63 -3.46
CA MET A 150 4.83 8.16 -2.78
C MET A 150 4.87 9.70 -2.78
N ASP A 151 4.50 10.32 -3.89
CA ASP A 151 4.41 11.79 -4.02
C ASP A 151 3.38 12.40 -3.05
N ALA A 152 2.20 11.82 -2.96
CA ALA A 152 1.16 12.26 -2.03
C ALA A 152 1.58 12.06 -0.57
N ALA A 153 2.24 10.95 -0.23
CA ALA A 153 2.77 10.70 1.11
C ALA A 153 3.87 11.71 1.49
N MET A 154 4.75 12.04 0.56
CA MET A 154 5.78 13.09 0.74
C MET A 154 5.14 14.47 0.89
N GLY A 155 4.13 14.79 0.08
CA GLY A 155 3.36 16.03 0.19
C GLY A 155 2.71 16.18 1.57
N ALA A 156 2.04 15.14 2.06
CA ALA A 156 1.44 15.13 3.39
C ALA A 156 2.47 15.36 4.52
N ALA A 157 3.68 14.78 4.38
CA ALA A 157 4.76 15.01 5.34
C ALA A 157 5.24 16.46 5.35
N LEU A 158 5.42 17.07 4.17
CA LEU A 158 5.82 18.48 4.06
C LEU A 158 4.73 19.44 4.59
N ASP A 159 3.46 19.13 4.39
CA ASP A 159 2.37 19.93 4.89
C ASP A 159 2.23 19.82 6.41
N LEU A 160 2.46 18.65 6.99
CA LEU A 160 2.54 18.47 8.43
C LEU A 160 3.70 19.28 9.02
N ASP A 161 4.89 19.24 8.42
CA ASP A 161 6.06 20.00 8.86
C ASP A 161 5.79 21.51 8.89
N LYS A 162 5.22 22.07 7.81
CA LYS A 162 4.83 23.48 7.75
C LYS A 162 3.83 23.86 8.84
N ARG A 163 2.84 22.99 9.10
CA ARG A 163 1.84 23.23 10.15
C ARG A 163 2.49 23.27 11.52
N LEU A 164 3.36 22.31 11.84
CA LEU A 164 4.06 22.26 13.11
C LEU A 164 5.02 23.45 13.32
N ALA A 165 5.72 23.87 12.28
CA ALA A 165 6.57 25.05 12.33
C ALA A 165 5.76 26.33 12.62
N ALA A 166 4.60 26.49 11.99
CA ALA A 166 3.72 27.65 12.24
C ALA A 166 3.16 27.64 13.67
N GLU A 167 2.80 26.47 14.22
CA GLU A 167 2.33 26.36 15.62
C GLU A 167 3.42 26.69 16.63
N GLN A 168 4.69 26.35 16.37
CA GLN A 168 5.81 26.71 17.23
C GLN A 168 6.06 28.22 17.26
N MET A 169 5.93 28.90 16.10
CA MET A 169 6.10 30.35 16.00
C MET A 169 5.00 31.13 16.73
N THR A 170 3.82 30.57 16.90
CA THR A 170 2.70 31.22 17.60
C THR A 170 2.71 30.99 19.12
N ARG A 171 3.51 30.06 19.61
CA ARG A 171 3.68 29.75 21.05
C ARG A 171 4.89 30.38 21.71
N GLY A 172 5.79 30.98 20.94
CA GLY A 172 6.97 31.72 21.42
C GLY A 172 6.74 33.22 21.38
#